data_433f6d68b0e6374f189a0a7efe1bf16e
#
_entry.id   433f6d68b0e6374f189a0a7efe1bf16e
#
_cell.length_a   1.000
_cell.length_b   1.000
_cell.length_c   1.000
_cell.angle_alpha   90.00
_cell.angle_beta   90.00
_cell.angle_gamma   90.00
#
_symmetry.space_group_name_H-M   'P 1'
#
loop_
_entity.id
_entity.type
_entity.pdbx_description
1 polymer ?
#
loop_
_entity_poly.entity_id
_entity_poly.type
_entity_poly.pdbx_seq_one_letter_code
_entity_poly.pdbx_strand_id
1 'polypeptide(L)'
;EDMPKLIAIDLQPMAPIEGITTIQGDMTSMAKVEEILAHFTDGRKADLVISDGAPDVTGLHDMDEFMQAQLILAGLTVCTHILADGGTYVAKIFRGKDCALLYSQLKLFFKQVTCAKPKSSRNSSIEAFVVCQEYSPPEGFEPDDLSRVLHERAKGMLQEDAHGNALGTMGWPT
;
A
#
# COMPACT_ATOMS: atom_id res chain seq x y z
N GLU A 1 21.79 -22.87 2.79
CA GLU A 1 21.18 -21.63 3.35
C GLU A 1 20.24 -21.09 2.27
N ASP A 2 18.96 -20.96 2.61
CA ASP A 2 17.95 -20.40 1.71
C ASP A 2 18.23 -18.89 1.59
N MET A 3 18.70 -18.48 0.43
CA MET A 3 18.91 -17.04 0.15
C MET A 3 17.59 -16.33 0.14
N PRO A 4 17.46 -15.14 0.75
CA PRO A 4 16.23 -14.38 0.74
C PRO A 4 15.85 -14.03 -0.71
N LYS A 5 14.59 -14.21 -1.07
CA LYS A 5 14.06 -13.80 -2.36
C LYS A 5 13.65 -12.33 -2.29
N LEU A 6 14.24 -11.51 -3.16
CA LEU A 6 13.96 -10.09 -3.27
C LEU A 6 13.30 -9.80 -4.62
N ILE A 7 12.11 -9.17 -4.57
CA ILE A 7 11.36 -8.75 -5.76
C ILE A 7 11.10 -7.25 -5.62
N ALA A 8 11.40 -6.50 -6.66
CA ALA A 8 11.11 -5.07 -6.74
C ALA A 8 10.18 -4.80 -7.91
N ILE A 9 9.15 -3.98 -7.68
CA ILE A 9 8.21 -3.52 -8.73
C ILE A 9 8.17 -2.01 -8.76
N ASP A 10 8.21 -1.43 -9.96
CA ASP A 10 8.09 0.01 -10.19
C ASP A 10 7.43 0.26 -11.56
N LEU A 11 6.72 1.37 -11.69
CA LEU A 11 6.18 1.84 -12.98
C LEU A 11 7.31 2.16 -13.97
N GLN A 12 8.41 2.69 -13.46
CA GLN A 12 9.58 3.04 -14.24
C GLN A 12 10.53 1.85 -14.39
N PRO A 13 11.27 1.75 -15.50
CA PRO A 13 12.27 0.72 -15.66
C PRO A 13 13.40 0.90 -14.63
N MET A 14 13.67 -0.16 -13.86
CA MET A 14 14.75 -0.20 -12.89
C MET A 14 16.02 -0.76 -13.51
N ALA A 15 17.18 -0.21 -13.12
CA ALA A 15 18.46 -0.81 -13.46
C ALA A 15 18.56 -2.20 -12.77
N PRO A 16 19.12 -3.23 -13.44
CA PRO A 16 19.30 -4.54 -12.84
C PRO A 16 20.20 -4.45 -11.60
N ILE A 17 19.76 -5.10 -10.53
CA ILE A 17 20.54 -5.24 -9.27
C ILE A 17 20.73 -6.73 -9.03
N GLU A 18 21.95 -7.13 -8.77
CA GLU A 18 22.30 -8.53 -8.50
C GLU A 18 21.51 -9.05 -7.30
N GLY A 19 20.88 -10.23 -7.46
CA GLY A 19 20.08 -10.87 -6.41
C GLY A 19 18.64 -10.34 -6.28
N ILE A 20 18.23 -9.35 -7.08
CA ILE A 20 16.88 -8.79 -7.08
C ILE A 20 16.17 -9.12 -8.39
N THR A 21 14.96 -9.68 -8.31
CA THR A 21 14.07 -9.77 -9.46
C THR A 21 13.35 -8.44 -9.63
N THR A 22 13.52 -7.77 -10.79
CA THR A 22 12.86 -6.50 -11.08
C THR A 22 11.67 -6.73 -12.01
N ILE A 23 10.52 -6.16 -11.67
CA ILE A 23 9.29 -6.20 -12.46
C ILE A 23 8.92 -4.75 -12.80
N GLN A 24 8.71 -4.45 -14.08
CA GLN A 24 8.17 -3.17 -14.49
C GLN A 24 6.65 -3.25 -14.62
N GLY A 25 5.93 -2.38 -13.94
CA GLY A 25 4.47 -2.30 -14.05
C GLY A 25 3.79 -1.62 -12.87
N ASP A 26 2.49 -1.49 -13.01
CA ASP A 26 1.62 -0.96 -11.96
C ASP A 26 1.36 -2.04 -10.91
N MET A 27 1.77 -1.78 -9.66
CA MET A 27 1.58 -2.70 -8.54
C MET A 27 0.09 -2.95 -8.22
N THR A 28 -0.82 -2.08 -8.66
CA THR A 28 -2.27 -2.25 -8.45
C THR A 28 -2.91 -3.21 -9.45
N SER A 29 -2.18 -3.61 -10.49
CA SER A 29 -2.63 -4.56 -11.50
C SER A 29 -2.58 -5.99 -10.98
N MET A 30 -3.72 -6.70 -11.01
CA MET A 30 -3.79 -8.11 -10.60
C MET A 30 -2.84 -9.00 -11.40
N ALA A 31 -2.62 -8.73 -12.69
CA ALA A 31 -1.65 -9.45 -13.50
C ALA A 31 -0.22 -9.32 -12.95
N LYS A 32 0.13 -8.18 -12.35
CA LYS A 32 1.43 -7.97 -11.70
C LYS A 32 1.51 -8.64 -10.34
N VAL A 33 0.42 -8.70 -9.60
CA VAL A 33 0.32 -9.48 -8.35
C VAL A 33 0.55 -10.97 -8.65
N GLU A 34 -0.08 -11.51 -9.69
CA GLU A 34 0.11 -12.90 -10.14
C GLU A 34 1.56 -13.16 -10.59
N GLU A 35 2.18 -12.20 -11.31
CA GLU A 35 3.59 -12.26 -11.70
C GLU A 35 4.50 -12.32 -10.46
N ILE A 36 4.24 -11.49 -9.44
CA ILE A 36 4.97 -11.54 -8.17
C ILE A 36 4.81 -12.92 -7.50
N LEU A 37 3.57 -13.42 -7.39
CA LEU A 37 3.29 -14.72 -6.77
C LEU A 37 3.97 -15.87 -7.50
N ALA A 38 4.08 -15.82 -8.83
CA ALA A 38 4.76 -16.86 -9.62
C ALA A 38 6.26 -16.99 -9.29
N HIS A 39 6.87 -15.96 -8.69
CA HIS A 39 8.24 -16.03 -8.19
C HIS A 39 8.37 -16.72 -6.84
N PHE A 40 7.29 -16.89 -6.09
CA PHE A 40 7.29 -17.65 -4.83
C PHE A 40 6.95 -19.11 -5.14
N THR A 41 7.94 -19.99 -5.04
CA THR A 41 7.76 -21.44 -5.21
C THR A 41 7.16 -22.05 -3.95
N ASP A 42 6.50 -23.20 -4.08
CA ASP A 42 5.99 -24.01 -2.95
C ASP A 42 4.91 -23.35 -2.10
N GLY A 43 4.16 -22.40 -2.68
CA GLY A 43 3.08 -21.72 -1.97
C GLY A 43 3.55 -20.77 -0.87
N ARG A 44 4.85 -20.46 -0.80
CA ARG A 44 5.36 -19.43 0.11
C ARG A 44 4.78 -18.06 -0.25
N LYS A 45 4.72 -17.19 0.75
CA LYS A 45 4.35 -15.78 0.61
C LYS A 45 5.48 -14.89 1.13
N ALA A 46 5.39 -13.59 0.91
CA ALA A 46 6.37 -12.63 1.38
C ALA A 46 6.28 -12.45 2.91
N ASP A 47 7.42 -12.39 3.59
CA ASP A 47 7.50 -12.07 5.00
C ASP A 47 7.46 -10.54 5.26
N LEU A 48 7.91 -9.76 4.26
CA LEU A 48 8.01 -8.32 4.33
C LEU A 48 7.63 -7.68 3.00
N VAL A 49 6.77 -6.68 3.04
CA VAL A 49 6.46 -5.79 1.92
C VAL A 49 6.84 -4.37 2.31
N ILE A 50 7.59 -3.69 1.44
CA ILE A 50 7.98 -2.29 1.63
C ILE A 50 7.44 -1.48 0.46
N SER A 51 6.73 -0.39 0.74
CA SER A 51 6.20 0.55 -0.24
C SER A 51 6.73 1.95 0.03
N ASP A 52 7.55 2.47 -0.87
CA ASP A 52 8.07 3.85 -0.84
C ASP A 52 7.38 4.74 -1.89
N GLY A 53 6.26 4.30 -2.44
CA GLY A 53 5.48 5.06 -3.41
C GLY A 53 5.07 6.44 -2.87
N ALA A 54 5.16 7.45 -3.72
CA ALA A 54 4.68 8.79 -3.44
C ALA A 54 3.93 9.33 -4.67
N PRO A 55 2.86 10.13 -4.47
CA PRO A 55 2.23 10.85 -5.58
C PRO A 55 3.15 11.96 -6.07
N ASP A 56 2.88 12.45 -7.28
CA ASP A 56 3.42 13.73 -7.73
C ASP A 56 2.94 14.83 -6.77
N VAL A 57 3.88 15.53 -6.15
CA VAL A 57 3.57 16.55 -5.15
C VAL A 57 2.97 17.76 -5.86
N THR A 58 1.71 18.08 -5.54
CA THR A 58 1.00 19.23 -6.13
C THR A 58 1.25 20.53 -5.37
N GLY A 59 1.73 20.45 -4.12
CA GLY A 59 1.87 21.55 -3.19
C GLY A 59 0.57 21.88 -2.43
N LEU A 60 -0.51 21.16 -2.69
CA LEU A 60 -1.77 21.21 -1.94
C LEU A 60 -1.74 20.09 -0.89
N HIS A 61 -1.39 20.42 0.34
CA HIS A 61 -1.13 19.44 1.40
C HIS A 61 -2.25 18.42 1.58
N ASP A 62 -3.50 18.84 1.61
CA ASP A 62 -4.64 17.94 1.84
C ASP A 62 -4.79 16.94 0.69
N MET A 63 -4.54 17.38 -0.56
CA MET A 63 -4.59 16.49 -1.73
C MET A 63 -3.41 15.51 -1.74
N ASP A 64 -2.21 15.99 -1.43
CA ASP A 64 -1.01 15.16 -1.38
C ASP A 64 -1.13 14.08 -0.28
N GLU A 65 -1.68 14.42 0.89
CA GLU A 65 -2.00 13.48 1.98
C GLU A 65 -3.02 12.43 1.55
N PHE A 66 -4.09 12.85 0.88
CA PHE A 66 -5.12 11.96 0.38
C PHE A 66 -4.55 10.97 -0.65
N MET A 67 -3.82 11.45 -1.65
CA MET A 67 -3.20 10.61 -2.68
C MET A 67 -2.20 9.62 -2.06
N GLN A 68 -1.42 10.06 -1.08
CA GLN A 68 -0.52 9.16 -0.34
C GLN A 68 -1.29 8.05 0.40
N ALA A 69 -2.40 8.40 1.06
CA ALA A 69 -3.25 7.41 1.72
C ALA A 69 -3.81 6.37 0.74
N GLN A 70 -4.21 6.78 -0.47
CA GLN A 70 -4.66 5.85 -1.53
C GLN A 70 -3.54 4.89 -1.96
N LEU A 71 -2.30 5.38 -2.09
CA LEU A 71 -1.15 4.52 -2.41
C LEU A 71 -0.87 3.49 -1.31
N ILE A 72 -1.02 3.87 -0.04
CA ILE A 72 -0.86 2.94 1.08
C ILE A 72 -1.94 1.85 1.06
N LEU A 73 -3.20 2.22 0.77
CA LEU A 73 -4.30 1.26 0.64
C LEU A 73 -4.13 0.34 -0.58
N ALA A 74 -3.61 0.87 -1.69
CA ALA A 74 -3.25 0.06 -2.84
C ALA A 74 -2.15 -0.95 -2.47
N GLY A 75 -1.12 -0.52 -1.76
CA GLY A 75 -0.09 -1.41 -1.21
C GLY A 75 -0.65 -2.44 -0.24
N LEU A 76 -1.62 -2.07 0.61
CA LEU A 76 -2.33 -3.02 1.48
C LEU A 76 -3.07 -4.08 0.64
N THR A 77 -3.71 -3.68 -0.46
CA THR A 77 -4.38 -4.64 -1.36
C THR A 77 -3.39 -5.66 -1.91
N VAL A 78 -2.22 -5.21 -2.37
CA VAL A 78 -1.14 -6.13 -2.77
C VAL A 78 -0.75 -7.05 -1.62
N CYS A 79 -0.57 -6.51 -0.40
CA CYS A 79 -0.25 -7.31 0.80
C CYS A 79 -1.28 -8.41 1.06
N THR A 80 -2.58 -8.17 0.86
CA THR A 80 -3.60 -9.20 1.11
C THR A 80 -3.44 -10.43 0.22
N HIS A 81 -2.83 -10.30 -0.95
CA HIS A 81 -2.55 -11.40 -1.85
C HIS A 81 -1.21 -12.09 -1.56
N ILE A 82 -0.15 -11.30 -1.28
CA ILE A 82 1.23 -11.81 -1.28
C ILE A 82 1.85 -11.97 0.11
N LEU A 83 1.33 -11.31 1.15
CA LEU A 83 1.95 -11.31 2.49
C LEU A 83 1.58 -12.58 3.26
N ALA A 84 2.57 -13.19 3.91
CA ALA A 84 2.36 -14.33 4.79
C ALA A 84 1.66 -13.89 6.10
N ASP A 85 0.93 -14.81 6.72
CA ASP A 85 0.40 -14.60 8.07
C ASP A 85 1.53 -14.26 9.04
N GLY A 86 1.32 -13.26 9.89
CA GLY A 86 2.35 -12.73 10.76
C GLY A 86 3.37 -11.80 10.09
N GLY A 87 3.28 -11.62 8.76
CA GLY A 87 4.19 -10.77 7.99
C GLY A 87 4.09 -9.29 8.34
N THR A 88 4.98 -8.50 7.73
CA THR A 88 5.13 -7.07 8.01
C THR A 88 4.94 -6.25 6.74
N TYR A 89 4.19 -5.15 6.84
CA TYR A 89 4.06 -4.14 5.80
C TYR A 89 4.61 -2.80 6.28
N VAL A 90 5.49 -2.20 5.49
CA VAL A 90 6.06 -0.87 5.76
C VAL A 90 5.72 0.04 4.59
N ALA A 91 5.12 1.19 4.85
CA ALA A 91 4.79 2.15 3.81
C ALA A 91 5.16 3.57 4.20
N LYS A 92 5.61 4.35 3.22
CA LYS A 92 5.80 5.79 3.39
C LYS A 92 4.45 6.47 3.59
N ILE A 93 4.40 7.40 4.54
CA ILE A 93 3.21 8.18 4.88
C ILE A 93 3.56 9.65 4.98
N PHE A 94 2.66 10.52 4.53
CA PHE A 94 2.66 11.94 4.89
C PHE A 94 1.83 12.10 6.17
N ARG A 95 2.46 12.62 7.23
CA ARG A 95 1.77 12.85 8.50
C ARG A 95 0.84 14.05 8.36
N GLY A 96 -0.46 13.84 8.55
CA GLY A 96 -1.49 14.85 8.43
C GLY A 96 -2.70 14.55 9.32
N LYS A 97 -3.78 15.29 9.10
CA LYS A 97 -4.99 15.26 9.92
C LYS A 97 -5.76 13.94 9.79
N ASP A 98 -5.73 13.31 8.61
CA ASP A 98 -6.55 12.14 8.29
C ASP A 98 -5.84 10.79 8.55
N CYS A 99 -4.66 10.83 9.15
CA CYS A 99 -3.91 9.62 9.49
C CYS A 99 -4.70 8.66 10.40
N ALA A 100 -5.62 9.16 11.24
CA ALA A 100 -6.39 8.34 12.17
C ALA A 100 -7.28 7.32 11.44
N LEU A 101 -7.91 7.71 10.34
CA LEU A 101 -8.72 6.82 9.51
C LEU A 101 -7.86 5.73 8.87
N LEU A 102 -6.73 6.13 8.26
CA LEU A 102 -5.79 5.19 7.66
C LEU A 102 -5.28 4.16 8.68
N TYR A 103 -4.89 4.60 9.89
CA TYR A 103 -4.48 3.69 10.95
C TYR A 103 -5.58 2.72 11.36
N SER A 104 -6.82 3.17 11.43
CA SER A 104 -7.97 2.32 11.75
C SER A 104 -8.18 1.25 10.69
N GLN A 105 -8.02 1.58 9.41
CA GLN A 105 -8.11 0.65 8.30
C GLN A 105 -6.99 -0.40 8.33
N LEU A 106 -5.75 0.03 8.56
CA LEU A 106 -4.60 -0.88 8.67
C LEU A 106 -4.73 -1.83 9.86
N LYS A 107 -5.29 -1.37 10.98
CA LYS A 107 -5.53 -2.20 12.18
C LYS A 107 -6.58 -3.30 11.99
N LEU A 108 -7.34 -3.29 10.90
CA LEU A 108 -8.20 -4.41 10.55
C LEU A 108 -7.41 -5.64 10.08
N PHE A 109 -6.19 -5.42 9.58
CA PHE A 109 -5.35 -6.44 8.97
C PHE A 109 -4.05 -6.71 9.74
N PHE A 110 -3.65 -5.83 10.63
CA PHE A 110 -2.40 -5.95 11.40
C PHE A 110 -2.64 -5.73 12.88
N LYS A 111 -2.07 -6.59 13.72
CA LYS A 111 -2.23 -6.46 15.17
C LYS A 111 -1.50 -5.24 15.72
N GLN A 112 -0.38 -4.84 15.08
CA GLN A 112 0.41 -3.69 15.50
C GLN A 112 0.58 -2.72 14.33
N VAL A 113 0.20 -1.47 14.53
CA VAL A 113 0.37 -0.38 13.56
C VAL A 113 1.01 0.80 14.28
N THR A 114 2.22 1.14 13.87
CA THR A 114 3.01 2.22 14.48
C THR A 114 3.53 3.19 13.42
N CYS A 115 3.86 4.41 13.83
CA CYS A 115 4.51 5.39 12.97
C CYS A 115 5.99 5.48 13.35
N ALA A 116 6.88 5.30 12.40
CA ALA A 116 8.31 5.42 12.56
C ALA A 116 8.85 6.57 11.73
N LYS A 117 9.67 7.42 12.34
CA LYS A 117 10.43 8.45 11.63
C LYS A 117 11.92 8.12 11.69
N PRO A 118 12.59 7.91 10.52
CA PRO A 118 14.02 7.64 10.50
C PRO A 118 14.82 8.75 11.16
N LYS A 119 15.89 8.39 11.88
CA LYS A 119 16.79 9.37 12.51
C LYS A 119 17.45 10.34 11.51
N SER A 120 17.63 9.89 10.28
CA SER A 120 18.17 10.69 9.17
C SER A 120 17.15 11.70 8.59
N SER A 121 15.86 11.55 8.91
CA SER A 121 14.82 12.45 8.42
C SER A 121 14.84 13.77 9.18
N ARG A 122 14.72 14.90 8.45
CA ARG A 122 14.63 16.23 9.06
C ARG A 122 13.34 16.34 9.89
N ASN A 123 13.42 17.01 11.06
CA ASN A 123 12.28 17.20 11.94
C ASN A 123 11.11 17.93 11.27
N SER A 124 11.39 18.83 10.33
CA SER A 124 10.40 19.61 9.57
C SER A 124 9.71 18.80 8.44
N SER A 125 10.23 17.63 8.06
CA SER A 125 9.59 16.80 7.04
C SER A 125 8.32 16.15 7.57
N ILE A 126 7.26 16.16 6.77
CA ILE A 126 6.01 15.46 7.06
C ILE A 126 6.11 13.95 6.78
N GLU A 127 7.16 13.52 6.07
CA GLU A 127 7.38 12.11 5.74
C GLU A 127 7.72 11.28 6.97
N ALA A 128 7.11 10.13 7.06
CA ALA A 128 7.36 9.09 8.03
C ALA A 128 7.05 7.74 7.39
N PHE A 129 7.16 6.66 8.16
CA PHE A 129 6.74 5.34 7.73
C PHE A 129 5.69 4.79 8.68
N VAL A 130 4.62 4.23 8.13
CA VAL A 130 3.75 3.35 8.88
C VAL A 130 4.35 1.95 8.86
N VAL A 131 4.47 1.34 10.03
CA VAL A 131 4.99 -0.02 10.22
C VAL A 131 3.87 -0.88 10.78
N CYS A 132 3.40 -1.82 9.96
CA CYS A 132 2.29 -2.71 10.24
C CYS A 132 2.84 -4.12 10.43
N GLN A 133 2.71 -4.67 11.63
CA GLN A 133 3.28 -5.98 12.00
C GLN A 133 2.19 -6.95 12.39
N GLU A 134 2.50 -8.24 12.29
CA GLU A 134 1.61 -9.33 12.59
C GLU A 134 0.33 -9.29 11.71
N TYR A 135 0.55 -9.43 10.38
CA TYR A 135 -0.55 -9.55 9.42
C TYR A 135 -1.51 -10.68 9.83
N SER A 136 -2.76 -10.35 10.00
CA SER A 136 -3.82 -11.25 10.44
C SER A 136 -5.15 -10.75 9.87
N PRO A 137 -5.50 -11.14 8.64
CA PRO A 137 -6.74 -10.68 8.01
C PRO A 137 -7.96 -11.16 8.82
N PRO A 138 -9.09 -10.43 8.76
CA PRO A 138 -10.32 -10.85 9.41
C PRO A 138 -10.79 -12.23 8.93
N GLU A 139 -11.49 -12.98 9.81
CA GLU A 139 -12.05 -14.27 9.44
C GLU A 139 -13.06 -14.12 8.30
N GLY A 140 -12.94 -14.96 7.26
CA GLY A 140 -13.79 -14.91 6.07
C GLY A 140 -13.46 -13.79 5.08
N PHE A 141 -12.37 -13.06 5.29
CA PHE A 141 -11.90 -12.06 4.34
C PHE A 141 -11.28 -12.72 3.10
N GLU A 142 -11.74 -12.29 1.91
CA GLU A 142 -11.15 -12.67 0.63
C GLU A 142 -10.40 -11.49 0.03
N PRO A 143 -9.14 -11.65 -0.43
CA PRO A 143 -8.33 -10.55 -0.97
C PRO A 143 -9.01 -9.77 -2.10
N ASP A 144 -9.77 -10.46 -2.95
CA ASP A 144 -10.49 -9.85 -4.07
C ASP A 144 -11.58 -8.86 -3.64
N ASP A 145 -12.10 -8.97 -2.42
CA ASP A 145 -13.11 -8.04 -1.90
C ASP A 145 -12.53 -6.64 -1.71
N LEU A 146 -11.31 -6.53 -1.20
CA LEU A 146 -10.64 -5.24 -1.03
C LEU A 146 -10.28 -4.61 -2.38
N SER A 147 -9.77 -5.42 -3.31
CA SER A 147 -9.47 -4.99 -4.69
C SER A 147 -10.70 -4.41 -5.37
N ARG A 148 -11.84 -5.08 -5.24
CA ARG A 148 -13.13 -4.64 -5.81
C ARG A 148 -13.58 -3.31 -5.22
N VAL A 149 -13.57 -3.18 -3.89
CA VAL A 149 -13.99 -1.94 -3.20
C VAL A 149 -13.13 -0.75 -3.60
N LEU A 150 -11.81 -0.92 -3.66
CA LEU A 150 -10.90 0.16 -4.08
C LEU A 150 -11.08 0.54 -5.56
N HIS A 151 -11.31 -0.46 -6.43
CA HIS A 151 -11.53 -0.21 -7.86
C HIS A 151 -12.86 0.52 -8.12
N GLU A 152 -13.93 0.16 -7.44
CA GLU A 152 -15.22 0.84 -7.53
C GLU A 152 -15.15 2.28 -7.04
N ARG A 153 -14.41 2.52 -5.95
CA ARG A 153 -14.15 3.88 -5.46
C ARG A 153 -13.38 4.73 -6.44
N ALA A 154 -12.32 4.20 -7.02
CA ALA A 154 -11.55 4.92 -8.03
C ALA A 154 -12.41 5.30 -9.24
N LYS A 155 -13.30 4.41 -9.69
CA LYS A 155 -14.26 4.71 -10.77
C LYS A 155 -15.27 5.78 -10.37
N GLY A 156 -15.81 5.73 -9.16
CA GLY A 156 -16.75 6.74 -8.66
C GLY A 156 -16.14 8.13 -8.61
N MET A 157 -14.90 8.25 -8.15
CA MET A 157 -14.18 9.52 -8.09
C MET A 157 -13.94 10.13 -9.47
N LEU A 158 -13.57 9.30 -10.47
CA LEU A 158 -13.37 9.76 -11.84
C LEU A 158 -14.68 10.25 -12.51
N GLN A 159 -15.83 9.70 -12.09
CA GLN A 159 -17.15 10.13 -12.60
C GLN A 159 -17.61 11.43 -11.93
N GLU A 160 -17.30 11.67 -10.67
CA GLU A 160 -17.63 12.90 -9.96
C GLU A 160 -16.82 14.09 -10.49
N ASP A 161 -15.53 13.91 -10.78
CA ASP A 161 -14.69 14.94 -11.42
C ASP A 161 -15.19 15.34 -12.82
N ALA A 162 -15.78 14.40 -13.58
CA ALA A 162 -16.35 14.68 -14.89
C ALA A 162 -17.65 15.50 -14.84
N HIS A 163 -18.31 15.63 -13.67
CA HIS A 163 -19.55 16.35 -13.48
C HIS A 163 -19.44 17.58 -12.54
N GLY A 164 -18.23 17.92 -12.07
CA GLY A 164 -17.95 19.20 -11.37
C GLY A 164 -18.56 19.34 -9.97
N ASN A 165 -18.81 18.24 -9.27
CA ASN A 165 -19.31 18.29 -7.90
C ASN A 165 -18.21 17.99 -6.87
N ALA A 166 -18.16 18.86 -5.85
CA ALA A 166 -17.19 18.84 -4.77
C ALA A 166 -17.16 17.50 -4.01
N LEU A 167 -15.95 17.08 -3.66
CA LEU A 167 -15.63 15.96 -2.77
C LEU A 167 -16.49 15.98 -1.48
N GLY A 168 -17.57 15.24 -1.49
CA GLY A 168 -18.42 15.00 -0.33
C GLY A 168 -17.84 13.87 0.53
N THR A 169 -17.82 14.10 1.83
CA THR A 169 -17.48 13.15 2.87
C THR A 169 -18.30 11.86 2.75
N MET A 170 -17.73 10.78 2.28
CA MET A 170 -18.39 9.46 2.32
C MET A 170 -18.06 8.74 3.63
N GLY A 171 -19.10 8.59 4.48
CA GLY A 171 -19.07 7.69 5.62
C GLY A 171 -19.04 6.22 5.18
N TRP A 172 -18.30 5.41 5.93
CA TRP A 172 -18.34 3.96 5.82
C TRP A 172 -19.67 3.45 6.42
N PRO A 173 -20.28 2.37 5.88
CA PRO A 173 -21.33 1.69 6.59
C PRO A 173 -20.78 1.08 7.89
N THR A 174 -21.52 1.31 8.97
CA THR A 174 -21.27 0.78 10.32
C THR A 174 -21.46 -0.73 10.36
#